data_1f7202e04c37e2695851db798fcb020d
#
_entry.id   1f7202e04c37e2695851db798fcb020d
#
_cell.length_a   1.000
_cell.length_b   1.000
_cell.length_c   1.000
_cell.angle_alpha   90.00
_cell.angle_beta   90.00
_cell.angle_gamma   90.00
#
_symmetry.space_group_name_H-M   'P 1'
#
loop_
_entity.id
_entity.type
_entity.pdbx_description
1 polymer ?
#
loop_
_entity_poly.entity_id
_entity_poly.type
_entity_poly.pdbx_seq_one_letter_code
_entity_poly.pdbx_strand_id
1 'polypeptide(L)'
;MKKILILTIISIFLVLPLFSQAQDVLDQEATFNVESSYDFAQRTELLAILIKISPTVYWYVDSNWWEELSAEQQEEVRQSLNSLAEEFEINIYSTLTRTFGSEWTPGIDKDTRITVLLHPMKKGTGGYNNTADEYPKIQIPESNEREMVYLNTQYINTDYAKSFLAHEFTHLITFNQKNRTYNVSEDI
;
A
#
# COMPACT_ATOMS: atom_id res chain seq x y z
N MET A 1 -12.68 -21.19 68.31
CA MET A 1 -13.33 -21.22 66.99
C MET A 1 -12.55 -20.29 66.06
N LYS A 2 -11.71 -20.84 65.17
CA LYS A 2 -10.90 -20.06 64.21
C LYS A 2 -11.73 -19.83 62.92
N LYS A 3 -12.03 -18.57 62.61
CA LYS A 3 -12.70 -18.20 61.34
C LYS A 3 -11.67 -18.21 60.26
N ILE A 4 -11.81 -19.12 59.28
CA ILE A 4 -11.01 -19.17 58.06
C ILE A 4 -11.64 -18.19 57.08
N LEU A 5 -10.90 -17.13 56.75
CA LEU A 5 -11.28 -16.16 55.69
C LEU A 5 -10.81 -16.71 54.35
N ILE A 6 -11.75 -17.18 53.53
CA ILE A 6 -11.46 -17.62 52.16
C ILE A 6 -11.45 -16.37 51.25
N LEU A 7 -10.24 -15.99 50.81
CA LEU A 7 -10.06 -14.89 49.87
C LEU A 7 -10.20 -15.46 48.46
N THR A 8 -11.33 -15.20 47.80
CA THR A 8 -11.58 -15.60 46.42
C THR A 8 -10.94 -14.55 45.51
N ILE A 9 -9.81 -14.89 44.89
CA ILE A 9 -9.18 -14.06 43.86
C ILE A 9 -9.95 -14.28 42.56
N ILE A 10 -10.77 -13.30 42.16
CA ILE A 10 -11.39 -13.25 40.85
C ILE A 10 -10.34 -12.70 39.87
N SER A 11 -9.74 -13.60 39.08
CA SER A 11 -8.87 -13.24 37.98
C SER A 11 -9.74 -12.73 36.80
N ILE A 12 -9.83 -11.41 36.62
CA ILE A 12 -10.46 -10.81 35.46
C ILE A 12 -9.48 -10.96 34.29
N PHE A 13 -9.70 -11.95 33.44
CA PHE A 13 -9.06 -12.03 32.14
C PHE A 13 -9.61 -10.89 31.26
N LEU A 14 -8.84 -9.82 31.14
CA LEU A 14 -9.10 -8.75 30.18
C LEU A 14 -8.82 -9.31 28.77
N VAL A 15 -9.84 -9.84 28.12
CA VAL A 15 -9.76 -10.21 26.70
C VAL A 15 -9.75 -8.91 25.92
N LEU A 16 -8.55 -8.39 25.62
CA LEU A 16 -8.41 -7.31 24.66
C LEU A 16 -8.79 -7.89 23.29
N PRO A 17 -9.76 -7.29 22.57
CA PRO A 17 -10.00 -7.69 21.21
C PRO A 17 -8.72 -7.43 20.40
N LEU A 18 -8.10 -8.47 19.88
CA LEU A 18 -7.10 -8.35 18.84
C LEU A 18 -7.84 -7.85 17.61
N PHE A 19 -7.82 -6.54 17.40
CA PHE A 19 -8.19 -5.96 16.11
C PHE A 19 -7.10 -6.36 15.10
N SER A 20 -7.24 -7.56 14.54
CA SER A 20 -6.59 -7.89 13.29
C SER A 20 -7.35 -7.12 12.21
N GLN A 21 -6.72 -6.14 11.60
CA GLN A 21 -7.27 -5.53 10.40
C GLN A 21 -7.41 -6.64 9.36
N ALA A 22 -8.59 -6.77 8.75
CA ALA A 22 -8.82 -7.81 7.76
C ALA A 22 -7.89 -7.56 6.57
N GLN A 23 -7.13 -8.59 6.19
CA GLN A 23 -6.32 -8.51 4.97
C GLN A 23 -7.22 -8.38 3.74
N ASP A 24 -6.77 -7.61 2.77
CA ASP A 24 -7.47 -7.46 1.51
C ASP A 24 -7.54 -8.80 0.77
N VAL A 25 -8.65 -9.05 0.09
CA VAL A 25 -8.92 -10.30 -0.65
C VAL A 25 -9.09 -10.03 -2.14
N LEU A 26 -8.72 -11.00 -2.98
CA LEU A 26 -8.90 -10.89 -4.43
C LEU A 26 -10.34 -10.51 -4.79
N ASP A 27 -10.47 -9.72 -5.84
CA ASP A 27 -11.73 -9.17 -6.35
C ASP A 27 -12.46 -8.22 -5.37
N GLN A 28 -11.82 -7.84 -4.28
CA GLN A 28 -12.32 -6.79 -3.39
C GLN A 28 -12.24 -5.43 -4.07
N GLU A 29 -13.29 -4.66 -3.95
CA GLU A 29 -13.30 -3.25 -4.33
C GLU A 29 -12.99 -2.35 -3.14
N ALA A 30 -12.22 -1.28 -3.41
CA ALA A 30 -11.91 -0.24 -2.45
C ALA A 30 -11.88 1.13 -3.13
N THR A 31 -12.31 2.17 -2.42
CA THR A 31 -12.18 3.56 -2.89
C THR A 31 -10.86 4.13 -2.41
N PHE A 32 -10.12 4.74 -3.34
CA PHE A 32 -8.87 5.42 -3.06
C PHE A 32 -8.96 6.90 -3.43
N ASN A 33 -8.42 7.74 -2.55
CA ASN A 33 -8.11 9.12 -2.90
C ASN A 33 -6.93 9.14 -3.87
N VAL A 34 -6.99 10.00 -4.89
CA VAL A 34 -5.95 10.15 -5.90
C VAL A 34 -5.63 11.63 -6.12
N GLU A 35 -4.40 11.90 -6.56
CA GLU A 35 -3.98 13.27 -6.84
C GLU A 35 -4.49 13.72 -8.22
N SER A 36 -5.46 14.63 -8.20
CA SER A 36 -6.15 15.12 -9.42
C SER A 36 -5.22 15.81 -10.43
N SER A 37 -4.09 16.31 -9.97
CA SER A 37 -3.08 16.91 -10.84
C SER A 37 -2.42 15.85 -11.74
N TYR A 38 -2.38 14.59 -11.33
CA TYR A 38 -1.85 13.46 -12.08
C TYR A 38 -2.92 12.61 -12.76
N ASP A 39 -4.13 12.52 -12.21
CA ASP A 39 -5.21 11.71 -12.78
C ASP A 39 -5.67 12.24 -14.15
N PHE A 40 -5.87 11.32 -15.12
CA PHE A 40 -6.26 11.68 -16.50
C PHE A 40 -7.59 12.45 -16.55
N ALA A 41 -8.56 12.05 -15.76
CA ALA A 41 -9.89 12.66 -15.67
C ALA A 41 -10.00 13.73 -14.57
N GLN A 42 -8.89 14.07 -13.89
CA GLN A 42 -8.84 15.03 -12.78
C GLN A 42 -9.72 14.65 -11.59
N ARG A 43 -9.90 13.36 -11.35
CA ARG A 43 -10.62 12.83 -10.19
C ARG A 43 -9.81 13.05 -8.91
N THR A 44 -10.49 13.16 -7.80
CA THR A 44 -9.89 13.18 -6.44
C THR A 44 -10.04 11.85 -5.73
N GLU A 45 -10.91 10.96 -6.25
CA GLU A 45 -11.11 9.60 -5.77
C GLU A 45 -11.49 8.67 -6.92
N LEU A 46 -11.22 7.39 -6.76
CA LEU A 46 -11.65 6.35 -7.69
C LEU A 46 -11.94 5.04 -6.97
N LEU A 47 -12.81 4.23 -7.56
CA LEU A 47 -13.04 2.85 -7.17
C LEU A 47 -11.99 1.96 -7.86
N ALA A 48 -11.36 1.06 -7.13
CA ALA A 48 -10.38 0.13 -7.65
C ALA A 48 -10.68 -1.30 -7.18
N ILE A 49 -10.33 -2.27 -8.01
CA ILE A 49 -10.47 -3.70 -7.73
C ILE A 49 -9.10 -4.35 -7.52
N LEU A 50 -9.00 -5.21 -6.51
CA LEU A 50 -7.78 -5.97 -6.21
C LEU A 50 -7.67 -7.18 -7.15
N ILE A 51 -6.79 -7.10 -8.13
CA ILE A 51 -6.64 -8.14 -9.16
C ILE A 51 -5.48 -9.10 -8.92
N LYS A 52 -4.57 -8.77 -7.98
CA LYS A 52 -3.45 -9.65 -7.64
C LYS A 52 -2.96 -9.35 -6.22
N ILE A 53 -2.55 -10.42 -5.52
CA ILE A 53 -1.83 -10.36 -4.24
C ILE A 53 -0.48 -11.05 -4.44
N SER A 54 0.61 -10.38 -4.06
CA SER A 54 1.94 -10.97 -3.97
C SER A 54 2.45 -10.92 -2.52
N PRO A 55 3.59 -11.52 -2.18
CA PRO A 55 4.09 -11.55 -0.81
C PRO A 55 4.19 -10.18 -0.14
N THR A 56 4.61 -9.15 -0.88
CA THR A 56 4.83 -7.79 -0.35
C THR A 56 3.89 -6.73 -0.93
N VAL A 57 2.98 -7.08 -1.87
CA VAL A 57 2.18 -6.08 -2.60
C VAL A 57 0.72 -6.51 -2.81
N TYR A 58 -0.20 -5.57 -2.59
CA TYR A 58 -1.56 -5.57 -3.12
C TYR A 58 -1.63 -4.78 -4.42
N TRP A 59 -2.09 -5.40 -5.51
CA TRP A 59 -2.16 -4.79 -6.84
C TRP A 59 -3.60 -4.44 -7.19
N TYR A 60 -3.92 -3.17 -7.02
CA TYR A 60 -5.22 -2.60 -7.36
C TYR A 60 -5.19 -1.94 -8.74
N VAL A 61 -6.30 -2.02 -9.44
CA VAL A 61 -6.51 -1.30 -10.71
C VAL A 61 -7.79 -0.50 -10.66
N ASP A 62 -7.82 0.66 -11.28
CA ASP A 62 -9.02 1.45 -11.50
C ASP A 62 -10.14 0.59 -12.11
N SER A 63 -11.27 0.45 -11.41
CA SER A 63 -12.36 -0.44 -11.83
C SER A 63 -12.94 -0.02 -13.19
N ASN A 64 -13.12 1.29 -13.44
CA ASN A 64 -13.65 1.77 -14.71
C ASN A 64 -12.70 1.42 -15.88
N TRP A 65 -11.41 1.70 -15.71
CA TRP A 65 -10.41 1.33 -16.72
C TRP A 65 -10.37 -0.18 -16.96
N TRP A 66 -10.45 -0.97 -15.89
CA TRP A 66 -10.41 -2.42 -15.97
C TRP A 66 -11.61 -3.01 -16.72
N GLU A 67 -12.81 -2.47 -16.48
CA GLU A 67 -14.07 -2.90 -17.14
C GLU A 67 -14.12 -2.52 -18.63
N GLU A 68 -13.42 -1.46 -19.04
CA GLU A 68 -13.32 -1.05 -20.45
C GLU A 68 -12.42 -1.97 -21.28
N LEU A 69 -11.56 -2.77 -20.64
CA LEU A 69 -10.66 -3.70 -21.32
C LEU A 69 -11.39 -4.95 -21.82
N SER A 70 -11.04 -5.41 -23.01
CA SER A 70 -11.44 -6.75 -23.46
C SER A 70 -10.82 -7.84 -22.57
N ALA A 71 -11.39 -9.04 -22.59
CA ALA A 71 -10.85 -10.19 -21.85
C ALA A 71 -9.37 -10.50 -22.22
N GLU A 72 -9.00 -10.31 -23.49
CA GLU A 72 -7.62 -10.46 -23.96
C GLU A 72 -6.69 -9.40 -23.34
N GLN A 73 -7.13 -8.15 -23.34
CA GLN A 73 -6.37 -7.05 -22.73
C GLN A 73 -6.23 -7.22 -21.21
N GLN A 74 -7.30 -7.66 -20.53
CA GLN A 74 -7.22 -7.97 -19.10
C GLN A 74 -6.20 -9.06 -18.82
N GLU A 75 -6.14 -10.09 -19.68
CA GLU A 75 -5.15 -11.17 -19.54
C GLU A 75 -3.73 -10.68 -19.80
N GLU A 76 -3.51 -9.82 -20.80
CA GLU A 76 -2.21 -9.18 -21.03
C GLU A 76 -1.75 -8.35 -19.81
N VAL A 77 -2.66 -7.59 -19.20
CA VAL A 77 -2.37 -6.83 -17.97
C VAL A 77 -2.03 -7.78 -16.81
N ARG A 78 -2.78 -8.87 -16.64
CA ARG A 78 -2.47 -9.88 -15.59
C ARG A 78 -1.08 -10.50 -15.78
N GLN A 79 -0.70 -10.80 -17.02
CA GLN A 79 0.64 -11.34 -17.33
C GLN A 79 1.74 -10.32 -17.05
N SER A 80 1.53 -9.07 -17.43
CA SER A 80 2.47 -7.98 -17.16
C SER A 80 2.63 -7.73 -15.66
N LEU A 81 1.52 -7.76 -14.89
CA LEU A 81 1.56 -7.67 -13.43
C LEU A 81 2.24 -8.87 -12.78
N ASN A 82 2.10 -10.08 -13.33
CA ASN A 82 2.83 -11.24 -12.83
C ASN A 82 4.33 -11.03 -12.96
N SER A 83 4.80 -10.58 -14.13
CA SER A 83 6.22 -10.29 -14.38
C SER A 83 6.74 -9.14 -13.53
N LEU A 84 5.94 -8.07 -13.38
CA LEU A 84 6.31 -6.91 -12.57
C LEU A 84 6.38 -7.26 -11.07
N ALA A 85 5.45 -8.07 -10.58
CA ALA A 85 5.44 -8.53 -9.19
C ALA A 85 6.66 -9.42 -8.90
N GLU A 86 6.99 -10.35 -9.81
CA GLU A 86 8.19 -11.17 -9.68
C GLU A 86 9.46 -10.33 -9.64
N GLU A 87 9.60 -9.36 -10.56
CA GLU A 87 10.73 -8.43 -10.58
C GLU A 87 10.80 -7.59 -9.30
N PHE A 88 9.66 -7.14 -8.78
CA PHE A 88 9.59 -6.39 -7.54
C PHE A 88 10.10 -7.24 -6.36
N GLU A 89 9.56 -8.44 -6.18
CA GLU A 89 9.93 -9.32 -5.05
C GLU A 89 11.41 -9.73 -5.08
N ILE A 90 11.91 -10.14 -6.26
CA ILE A 90 13.24 -10.73 -6.37
C ILE A 90 14.32 -9.65 -6.40
N ASN A 91 14.14 -8.60 -7.18
CA ASN A 91 15.20 -7.64 -7.48
C ASN A 91 14.97 -6.27 -6.85
N ILE A 92 13.80 -5.64 -7.05
CA ILE A 92 13.59 -4.23 -6.66
C ILE A 92 13.54 -4.13 -5.13
N TYR A 93 12.62 -4.85 -4.49
CA TYR A 93 12.42 -4.81 -3.05
C TYR A 93 13.70 -5.14 -2.28
N SER A 94 14.30 -6.28 -2.58
CA SER A 94 15.51 -6.75 -1.89
C SER A 94 16.72 -5.82 -2.08
N THR A 95 16.87 -5.22 -3.26
CA THR A 95 18.00 -4.32 -3.56
C THR A 95 17.81 -2.97 -2.89
N LEU A 96 16.63 -2.38 -3.00
CA LEU A 96 16.37 -1.05 -2.44
C LEU A 96 16.34 -1.08 -0.92
N THR A 97 15.68 -2.06 -0.30
CA THR A 97 15.62 -2.16 1.17
C THR A 97 17.00 -2.44 1.79
N ARG A 98 17.83 -3.25 1.14
CA ARG A 98 19.22 -3.49 1.61
C ARG A 98 20.08 -2.24 1.49
N THR A 99 19.83 -1.39 0.49
CA THR A 99 20.70 -0.23 0.18
C THR A 99 20.28 1.00 0.97
N PHE A 100 18.98 1.25 1.08
CA PHE A 100 18.42 2.49 1.60
C PHE A 100 17.61 2.34 2.90
N GLY A 101 17.46 1.12 3.40
CA GLY A 101 16.55 0.80 4.50
C GLY A 101 15.16 0.43 4.00
N SER A 102 14.22 0.12 4.92
CA SER A 102 12.87 -0.30 4.58
C SER A 102 11.89 0.87 4.54
N GLU A 103 10.80 0.68 3.84
CA GLU A 103 9.55 1.40 4.05
C GLU A 103 9.02 1.18 5.47
N TRP A 104 7.94 1.87 5.84
CA TRP A 104 7.30 1.61 7.12
C TRP A 104 6.53 0.29 7.08
N THR A 105 7.03 -0.72 7.79
CA THR A 105 6.40 -2.05 7.86
C THR A 105 6.28 -2.50 9.33
N PRO A 106 5.10 -2.93 9.80
CA PRO A 106 3.87 -3.25 9.05
C PRO A 106 2.99 -2.06 8.66
N GLY A 107 3.48 -0.84 8.70
CA GLY A 107 2.80 0.34 8.23
C GLY A 107 1.65 0.87 9.09
N ILE A 108 0.98 1.91 8.59
CA ILE A 108 -0.15 2.55 9.27
C ILE A 108 -1.35 1.62 9.37
N ASP A 109 -1.61 0.81 8.35
CA ASP A 109 -2.71 -0.15 8.27
C ASP A 109 -2.41 -1.49 8.98
N LYS A 110 -1.19 -1.65 9.53
CA LYS A 110 -0.72 -2.89 10.17
C LYS A 110 -0.63 -4.10 9.25
N ASP A 111 -0.65 -3.92 7.94
CA ASP A 111 -0.25 -4.92 6.95
C ASP A 111 1.24 -4.76 6.60
N THR A 112 1.88 -5.85 6.23
CA THR A 112 3.28 -5.84 5.78
C THR A 112 3.43 -5.61 4.28
N ARG A 113 2.33 -5.55 3.56
CA ARG A 113 2.29 -5.31 2.12
C ARG A 113 2.06 -3.84 1.84
N ILE A 114 2.78 -3.35 0.85
CA ILE A 114 2.44 -2.06 0.24
C ILE A 114 1.27 -2.23 -0.73
N THR A 115 0.61 -1.15 -1.06
CA THR A 115 -0.42 -1.10 -2.10
C THR A 115 0.14 -0.43 -3.35
N VAL A 116 -0.01 -1.07 -4.50
CA VAL A 116 0.23 -0.44 -5.81
C VAL A 116 -1.12 -0.24 -6.49
N LEU A 117 -1.47 1.02 -6.74
CA LEU A 117 -2.68 1.41 -7.46
C LEU A 117 -2.36 1.82 -8.90
N LEU A 118 -2.90 1.07 -9.86
CA LEU A 118 -2.80 1.40 -11.28
C LEU A 118 -4.04 2.17 -11.73
N HIS A 119 -3.86 3.37 -12.26
CA HIS A 119 -4.94 4.14 -12.85
C HIS A 119 -4.46 4.97 -14.06
N PRO A 120 -5.37 5.38 -14.96
CA PRO A 120 -5.01 6.27 -16.06
C PRO A 120 -4.52 7.62 -15.54
N MET A 121 -3.32 8.01 -15.96
CA MET A 121 -2.71 9.29 -15.59
C MET A 121 -2.48 10.17 -16.82
N LYS A 122 -2.20 11.45 -16.58
CA LYS A 122 -1.84 12.40 -17.61
C LYS A 122 -0.58 11.95 -18.37
N LYS A 123 -0.50 12.33 -19.62
CA LYS A 123 0.65 12.01 -20.48
C LYS A 123 1.95 12.49 -19.86
N GLY A 124 2.94 11.59 -19.84
CA GLY A 124 4.27 11.87 -19.30
C GLY A 124 4.43 11.58 -17.81
N THR A 125 3.36 11.23 -17.10
CA THR A 125 3.43 10.75 -15.72
C THR A 125 3.61 9.24 -15.74
N GLY A 126 4.68 8.73 -15.13
CA GLY A 126 4.93 7.27 -15.00
C GLY A 126 4.30 6.67 -13.75
N GLY A 127 4.36 7.43 -12.67
CA GLY A 127 3.83 7.10 -11.36
C GLY A 127 3.94 8.30 -10.42
N TYR A 128 3.53 8.13 -9.18
CA TYR A 128 3.80 9.05 -8.08
C TYR A 128 3.68 8.34 -6.73
N ASN A 129 4.25 8.94 -5.71
CA ASN A 129 4.04 8.62 -4.31
C ASN A 129 3.36 9.82 -3.62
N ASN A 130 2.41 9.55 -2.72
CA ASN A 130 1.78 10.57 -1.90
C ASN A 130 2.03 10.26 -0.43
N THR A 131 2.96 10.96 0.19
CA THR A 131 3.31 10.75 1.61
C THR A 131 2.15 11.02 2.57
N ALA A 132 1.10 11.72 2.13
CA ALA A 132 -0.12 11.92 2.91
C ALA A 132 -0.81 10.60 3.26
N ASP A 133 -0.63 9.55 2.45
CA ASP A 133 -1.24 8.24 2.65
C ASP A 133 -0.70 7.50 3.88
N GLU A 134 0.48 7.88 4.36
CA GLU A 134 1.08 7.32 5.58
C GLU A 134 0.63 8.03 6.88
N TYR A 135 -0.35 8.93 6.81
CA TYR A 135 -0.91 9.62 7.97
C TYR A 135 -2.35 9.18 8.25
N PRO A 136 -2.77 9.20 9.54
CA PRO A 136 -4.18 8.94 9.87
C PRO A 136 -5.12 9.97 9.24
N LYS A 137 -6.29 9.53 8.77
CA LYS A 137 -7.34 10.41 8.21
C LYS A 137 -7.77 11.53 9.13
N ILE A 138 -7.62 11.35 10.46
CA ILE A 138 -7.89 12.42 11.42
C ILE A 138 -6.90 13.60 11.28
N GLN A 139 -5.71 13.37 10.74
CA GLN A 139 -4.71 14.40 10.46
C GLN A 139 -4.78 14.88 9.02
N ILE A 140 -4.93 13.97 8.09
CA ILE A 140 -5.03 14.24 6.65
C ILE A 140 -6.26 13.50 6.11
N PRO A 141 -7.41 14.18 5.92
CA PRO A 141 -8.66 13.55 5.51
C PRO A 141 -8.59 12.77 4.19
N GLU A 142 -7.74 13.21 3.29
CA GLU A 142 -7.52 12.61 1.96
C GLU A 142 -6.50 11.45 1.98
N SER A 143 -5.97 11.08 3.14
CA SER A 143 -5.09 9.91 3.28
C SER A 143 -5.82 8.62 2.91
N ASN A 144 -5.10 7.68 2.33
CA ASN A 144 -5.60 6.31 2.14
C ASN A 144 -5.26 5.40 3.33
N GLU A 145 -4.46 5.89 4.29
CA GLU A 145 -3.96 5.15 5.46
C GLU A 145 -3.26 3.84 5.03
N ARG A 146 -2.35 3.93 4.05
CA ARG A 146 -1.58 2.81 3.50
C ARG A 146 -0.19 3.25 3.05
N GLU A 147 0.76 2.34 3.12
CA GLU A 147 2.03 2.45 2.39
C GLU A 147 1.74 2.13 0.93
N MET A 148 1.67 3.16 0.08
CA MET A 148 1.26 2.93 -1.30
C MET A 148 1.97 3.80 -2.32
N VAL A 149 1.99 3.30 -3.55
CA VAL A 149 2.47 3.99 -4.74
C VAL A 149 1.47 3.86 -5.88
N TYR A 150 1.53 4.79 -6.80
CA TYR A 150 0.61 4.90 -7.92
C TYR A 150 1.38 4.72 -9.22
N LEU A 151 0.84 3.91 -10.14
CA LEU A 151 1.42 3.67 -11.45
C LEU A 151 0.43 3.98 -12.57
N ASN A 152 0.95 4.54 -13.65
CA ASN A 152 0.14 4.83 -14.82
C ASN A 152 -0.10 3.56 -15.64
N THR A 153 -1.37 3.24 -15.89
CA THR A 153 -1.80 2.11 -16.72
C THR A 153 -1.19 2.10 -18.11
N GLN A 154 -0.85 3.27 -18.66
CA GLN A 154 -0.21 3.40 -19.98
C GLN A 154 1.08 2.59 -20.11
N TYR A 155 1.81 2.38 -19.02
CA TYR A 155 3.15 1.77 -19.05
C TYR A 155 3.18 0.32 -18.56
N ILE A 156 2.05 -0.24 -18.11
CA ILE A 156 2.06 -1.56 -17.46
C ILE A 156 2.59 -2.68 -18.36
N ASN A 157 2.36 -2.60 -19.66
CA ASN A 157 2.84 -3.57 -20.64
C ASN A 157 4.22 -3.18 -21.23
N THR A 158 5.00 -2.36 -20.55
CA THR A 158 6.31 -1.89 -21.01
C THR A 158 7.39 -2.10 -19.95
N ASP A 159 8.65 -2.12 -20.38
CA ASP A 159 9.80 -2.16 -19.47
C ASP A 159 9.91 -0.95 -18.53
N TYR A 160 9.23 0.14 -18.83
CA TYR A 160 9.23 1.33 -17.98
C TYR A 160 8.50 1.11 -16.65
N ALA A 161 7.50 0.19 -16.59
CA ALA A 161 6.73 -0.06 -15.37
C ALA A 161 7.62 -0.40 -14.17
N LYS A 162 8.64 -1.25 -14.36
CA LYS A 162 9.60 -1.62 -13.30
C LYS A 162 10.44 -0.45 -12.83
N SER A 163 10.84 0.44 -13.74
CA SER A 163 11.62 1.63 -13.40
C SER A 163 10.80 2.64 -12.60
N PHE A 164 9.56 2.86 -13.00
CA PHE A 164 8.64 3.72 -12.25
C PHE A 164 8.32 3.12 -10.88
N LEU A 165 8.00 1.84 -10.79
CA LEU A 165 7.76 1.18 -9.51
C LEU A 165 8.95 1.29 -8.56
N ALA A 166 10.16 1.04 -9.04
CA ALA A 166 11.38 1.18 -8.23
C ALA A 166 11.61 2.63 -7.77
N HIS A 167 11.31 3.61 -8.61
CA HIS A 167 11.42 5.03 -8.28
C HIS A 167 10.43 5.41 -7.18
N GLU A 168 9.14 5.08 -7.35
CA GLU A 168 8.11 5.43 -6.38
C GLU A 168 8.28 4.68 -5.05
N PHE A 169 8.71 3.43 -5.10
CA PHE A 169 9.03 2.67 -3.88
C PHE A 169 10.21 3.28 -3.12
N THR A 170 11.19 3.87 -3.82
CA THR A 170 12.29 4.59 -3.16
C THR A 170 11.77 5.80 -2.36
N HIS A 171 10.68 6.43 -2.78
CA HIS A 171 10.06 7.52 -2.01
C HIS A 171 9.47 7.02 -0.69
N LEU A 172 8.78 5.88 -0.66
CA LEU A 172 8.29 5.26 0.59
C LEU A 172 9.44 4.99 1.55
N ILE A 173 10.51 4.34 1.08
CA ILE A 173 11.70 4.09 1.90
C ILE A 173 12.26 5.40 2.45
N THR A 174 12.47 6.39 1.58
CA THR A 174 13.09 7.66 1.97
C THR A 174 12.26 8.40 3.01
N PHE A 175 10.94 8.39 2.87
CA PHE A 175 10.03 9.01 3.82
C PHE A 175 10.12 8.35 5.19
N ASN A 176 10.04 7.02 5.26
CA ASN A 176 10.16 6.29 6.51
C ASN A 176 11.53 6.50 7.19
N GLN A 177 12.63 6.45 6.42
CA GLN A 177 13.98 6.64 6.97
C GLN A 177 14.19 8.07 7.51
N LYS A 178 13.64 9.08 6.87
CA LYS A 178 13.66 10.46 7.39
C LYS A 178 12.88 10.58 8.69
N ASN A 179 11.66 10.05 8.75
CA ASN A 179 10.84 10.12 9.95
C ASN A 179 11.51 9.43 11.15
N ARG A 180 12.15 8.28 10.94
CA ARG A 180 12.93 7.61 11.99
C ARG A 180 14.11 8.45 12.49
N THR A 181 14.79 9.14 11.59
CA THR A 181 15.95 9.97 11.95
C THR A 181 15.54 11.17 12.80
N TYR A 182 14.40 11.80 12.50
CA TYR A 182 13.88 12.92 13.29
C TYR A 182 13.45 12.48 14.69
N ASN A 183 12.76 11.35 14.81
CA ASN A 183 12.29 10.85 16.11
C ASN A 183 13.44 10.44 17.05
N VAL A 184 14.57 9.97 16.53
CA VAL A 184 15.77 9.65 17.32
C VAL A 184 16.48 10.92 17.85
N SER A 185 16.32 12.06 17.18
CA SER A 185 16.96 13.32 17.60
C SER A 185 16.21 14.07 18.69
N GLU A 186 14.96 13.71 18.99
CA GLU A 186 14.17 14.30 20.07
C GLU A 186 14.40 13.61 21.43
N ASP A 187 15.01 12.41 21.45
CA ASP A 187 15.29 11.61 22.66
C ASP A 187 16.73 11.80 23.20
N ILE A 188 17.50 12.78 22.71
CA ILE A 188 18.84 13.13 23.17
C ILE A 188 18.82 14.55 23.80
#